data_9d46846e5ab3b3ec75438e861c6d8322
#
_entry.id   9d46846e5ab3b3ec75438e861c6d8322
#
_cell.length_a   1.000
_cell.length_b   1.000
_cell.length_c   1.000
_cell.angle_alpha   90.00
_cell.angle_beta   90.00
_cell.angle_gamma   90.00
#
_symmetry.space_group_name_H-M   'P 1'
#
loop_
_entity.id
_entity.type
_entity.pdbx_description
1 polymer ?
#
loop_
_entity_poly.entity_id
_entity_poly.type
_entity_poly.pdbx_seq_one_letter_code
_entity_poly.pdbx_strand_id
1 'polypeptide(L)'
;LRLSRAFLPTLKETPAEATIVSHRLMLRAGLVRQTSAGIYAWLPLGWRVLQRVSQIVREEQDRAGAQEVLMPTIQSAELWRQSGRYDGYGKEMLRLIDRHDREMLYGPTNEEMITDIFRSYAKSYRDLPRNLYHIQWKFRDEVRPRFGVMRGREFLMKDAYSFDITAEAAQHSYRQMFFAYLRTFQRLGLKAVPMRADTGPIGGNLSHEFIVLAETGESAVFFDSAFEASDWAATITDYDDIPALKSGFDQVTAMYAATDEMHDTAAFEALPAERRREGRGIEVGHIFYFGTKYSAAMGLSVPGQDGKPVIPEMGSYGIGVSRLVGALIEANHDDAGIIWPDSVAPYAAAILNLKQGDAATDALCEQLHAALGDDAVYDDRTERAGVKFADADLMGFPWQAIVGPRGAANGVVELKRRATGERVEVSVEEALARIRG
;
A
#
# COMPACT_ATOMS: atom_id res chain seq x y z
N LEU A 1 -13.68 11.64 17.36
CA LEU A 1 -13.55 12.95 16.69
C LEU A 1 -14.92 13.59 16.45
N ARG A 2 -15.08 14.93 16.65
CA ARG A 2 -16.31 15.68 16.32
C ARG A 2 -16.13 16.45 15.02
N LEU A 3 -17.11 16.34 14.10
CA LEU A 3 -17.02 17.03 12.81
C LEU A 3 -17.10 18.54 12.90
N SER A 4 -17.80 19.09 13.92
CA SER A 4 -17.83 20.54 14.16
C SER A 4 -16.45 21.15 14.48
N ARG A 5 -15.47 20.32 14.85
CA ARG A 5 -14.10 20.74 15.21
C ARG A 5 -13.02 20.10 14.32
N ALA A 6 -13.42 19.24 13.39
CA ALA A 6 -12.51 18.51 12.54
C ALA A 6 -12.11 19.33 11.31
N PHE A 7 -10.86 19.22 10.90
CA PHE A 7 -10.40 19.72 9.61
C PHE A 7 -10.63 18.63 8.54
N LEU A 8 -11.87 18.54 8.04
CA LEU A 8 -12.30 17.60 6.98
C LEU A 8 -12.96 18.39 5.84
N PRO A 9 -12.16 19.00 4.95
CA PRO A 9 -12.65 19.88 3.90
C PRO A 9 -13.21 19.07 2.72
N THR A 10 -14.45 18.63 2.80
CA THR A 10 -15.15 17.97 1.70
C THR A 10 -15.49 18.97 0.58
N LEU A 11 -15.43 18.51 -0.67
CA LEU A 11 -15.80 19.29 -1.84
C LEU A 11 -17.09 18.74 -2.48
N LYS A 12 -18.01 19.62 -2.83
CA LYS A 12 -19.24 19.25 -3.54
C LYS A 12 -18.97 18.93 -5.01
N GLU A 13 -18.10 19.69 -5.64
CA GLU A 13 -17.76 19.57 -7.06
C GLU A 13 -16.49 18.75 -7.25
N THR A 14 -16.39 18.10 -8.39
CA THR A 14 -15.19 17.38 -8.80
C THR A 14 -14.21 18.36 -9.45
N PRO A 15 -12.95 18.47 -8.96
CA PRO A 15 -11.92 19.25 -9.64
C PRO A 15 -11.69 18.74 -11.07
N ALA A 16 -11.53 19.68 -12.01
CA ALA A 16 -11.45 19.35 -13.45
C ALA A 16 -10.25 18.47 -13.82
N GLU A 17 -9.16 18.56 -13.06
CA GLU A 17 -7.95 17.77 -13.24
C GLU A 17 -8.08 16.32 -12.79
N ALA A 18 -9.10 15.98 -12.02
CA ALA A 18 -9.30 14.65 -11.46
C ALA A 18 -10.05 13.74 -12.45
N THR A 19 -9.33 12.99 -13.27
CA THR A 19 -9.88 12.16 -14.34
C THR A 19 -10.30 10.76 -13.89
N ILE A 20 -9.60 10.15 -12.93
CA ILE A 20 -9.93 8.81 -12.40
C ILE A 20 -10.68 8.90 -11.08
N VAL A 21 -11.35 7.80 -10.72
CA VAL A 21 -12.24 7.75 -9.55
C VAL A 21 -11.49 8.00 -8.25
N SER A 22 -10.36 7.35 -8.03
CA SER A 22 -9.57 7.54 -6.81
C SER A 22 -9.14 8.99 -6.62
N HIS A 23 -8.65 9.63 -7.68
CA HIS A 23 -8.24 11.04 -7.62
C HIS A 23 -9.41 11.96 -7.28
N ARG A 24 -10.57 11.77 -7.94
CA ARG A 24 -11.79 12.54 -7.65
C ARG A 24 -12.23 12.38 -6.20
N LEU A 25 -12.33 11.13 -5.73
CA LEU A 25 -12.84 10.84 -4.39
C LEU A 25 -11.87 11.29 -3.30
N MET A 26 -10.56 11.13 -3.51
CA MET A 26 -9.55 11.61 -2.55
C MET A 26 -9.60 13.13 -2.37
N LEU A 27 -9.76 13.90 -3.44
CA LEU A 27 -9.91 15.36 -3.37
C LEU A 27 -11.26 15.76 -2.75
N ARG A 28 -12.35 15.14 -3.19
CA ARG A 28 -13.70 15.45 -2.70
C ARG A 28 -13.92 15.10 -1.24
N ALA A 29 -13.42 13.95 -0.81
CA ALA A 29 -13.53 13.51 0.59
C ALA A 29 -12.52 14.19 1.54
N GLY A 30 -11.67 15.08 1.02
CA GLY A 30 -10.69 15.78 1.84
C GLY A 30 -9.58 14.90 2.38
N LEU A 31 -9.15 13.88 1.62
CA LEU A 31 -8.02 13.03 2.00
C LEU A 31 -6.67 13.69 1.67
N VAL A 32 -6.61 14.34 0.52
CA VAL A 32 -5.38 14.98 0.04
C VAL A 32 -5.67 16.34 -0.59
N ARG A 33 -4.64 17.17 -0.68
CA ARG A 33 -4.63 18.41 -1.44
C ARG A 33 -3.39 18.45 -2.32
N GLN A 34 -3.56 18.72 -3.59
CA GLN A 34 -2.43 18.95 -4.49
C GLN A 34 -1.76 20.28 -4.16
N THR A 35 -0.45 20.27 -3.90
CA THR A 35 0.35 21.46 -3.63
C THR A 35 1.16 21.88 -4.85
N SER A 36 1.55 20.90 -5.66
CA SER A 36 2.26 21.04 -6.92
C SER A 36 1.96 19.82 -7.80
N ALA A 37 2.28 19.87 -9.08
CA ALA A 37 2.08 18.72 -9.98
C ALA A 37 2.73 17.44 -9.41
N GLY A 38 1.92 16.42 -9.14
CA GLY A 38 2.36 15.14 -8.58
C GLY A 38 2.86 15.18 -7.13
N ILE A 39 2.59 16.26 -6.39
CA ILE A 39 2.96 16.42 -4.98
C ILE A 39 1.71 16.77 -4.18
N TYR A 40 1.43 15.99 -3.13
CA TYR A 40 0.19 16.06 -2.35
C TYR A 40 0.46 16.22 -0.86
N ALA A 41 -0.25 17.15 -0.23
CA ALA A 41 -0.41 17.17 1.21
C ALA A 41 -1.48 16.13 1.60
N TRP A 42 -1.17 15.28 2.56
CA TRP A 42 -2.12 14.34 3.16
C TRP A 42 -2.85 15.03 4.31
N LEU A 43 -4.16 15.20 4.14
CA LEU A 43 -5.02 15.84 5.14
C LEU A 43 -5.38 14.82 6.24
N PRO A 44 -5.95 15.25 7.38
CA PRO A 44 -6.10 14.37 8.54
C PRO A 44 -6.76 13.02 8.26
N LEU A 45 -7.82 12.99 7.44
CA LEU A 45 -8.50 11.74 7.08
C LEU A 45 -7.62 10.84 6.22
N GLY A 46 -6.99 11.40 5.19
CA GLY A 46 -6.10 10.66 4.30
C GLY A 46 -4.84 10.18 5.00
N TRP A 47 -4.27 11.01 5.89
CA TRP A 47 -3.11 10.61 6.70
C TRP A 47 -3.43 9.41 7.59
N ARG A 48 -4.62 9.39 8.21
CA ARG A 48 -5.04 8.26 9.05
C ARG A 48 -5.17 6.96 8.25
N VAL A 49 -5.70 7.02 7.03
CA VAL A 49 -5.73 5.85 6.12
C VAL A 49 -4.31 5.41 5.77
N LEU A 50 -3.45 6.37 5.37
CA LEU A 50 -2.06 6.07 5.00
C LEU A 50 -1.28 5.41 6.14
N GLN A 51 -1.51 5.85 7.39
CA GLN A 51 -0.92 5.23 8.58
C GLN A 51 -1.42 3.79 8.79
N ARG A 52 -2.73 3.52 8.62
CA ARG A 52 -3.30 2.16 8.74
C ARG A 52 -2.76 1.22 7.67
N VAL A 53 -2.69 1.69 6.42
CA VAL A 53 -2.05 0.94 5.33
C VAL A 53 -0.58 0.64 5.65
N SER A 54 0.17 1.66 6.11
CA SER A 54 1.57 1.50 6.51
C SER A 54 1.74 0.48 7.63
N GLN A 55 0.81 0.46 8.59
CA GLN A 55 0.87 -0.47 9.72
C GLN A 55 0.67 -1.93 9.28
N ILE A 56 -0.29 -2.19 8.39
CA ILE A 56 -0.49 -3.54 7.83
C ILE A 56 0.75 -3.98 7.05
N VAL A 57 1.32 -3.09 6.24
CA VAL A 57 2.57 -3.38 5.52
C VAL A 57 3.69 -3.73 6.50
N ARG A 58 3.87 -2.96 7.56
CA ARG A 58 4.88 -3.19 8.61
C ARG A 58 4.71 -4.55 9.26
N GLU A 59 3.51 -4.87 9.70
CA GLU A 59 3.21 -6.13 10.38
C GLU A 59 3.53 -7.37 9.53
N GLU A 60 3.27 -7.31 8.22
CA GLU A 60 3.58 -8.44 7.34
C GLU A 60 5.08 -8.53 6.99
N GLN A 61 5.81 -7.40 6.95
CA GLN A 61 7.27 -7.43 6.84
C GLN A 61 7.92 -8.02 8.11
N ASP A 62 7.48 -7.58 9.28
CA ASP A 62 7.98 -8.09 10.57
C ASP A 62 7.69 -9.59 10.71
N ARG A 63 6.48 -10.04 10.32
CA ARG A 63 6.09 -11.46 10.32
C ARG A 63 6.99 -12.31 9.41
N ALA A 64 7.43 -11.75 8.29
CA ALA A 64 8.36 -12.42 7.37
C ALA A 64 9.84 -12.31 7.81
N GLY A 65 10.11 -11.82 9.02
CA GLY A 65 11.44 -11.73 9.60
C GLY A 65 12.27 -10.53 9.16
N ALA A 66 11.70 -9.58 8.41
CA ALA A 66 12.37 -8.34 8.06
C ALA A 66 12.43 -7.39 9.27
N GLN A 67 13.44 -6.52 9.30
CA GLN A 67 13.65 -5.56 10.39
C GLN A 67 13.55 -4.13 9.88
N GLU A 68 12.78 -3.30 10.59
CA GLU A 68 12.59 -1.90 10.21
C GLU A 68 13.81 -1.05 10.56
N VAL A 69 14.24 -0.24 9.63
CA VAL A 69 15.23 0.84 9.78
C VAL A 69 14.61 2.14 9.26
N LEU A 70 15.23 3.27 9.53
CA LEU A 70 14.85 4.53 8.91
C LEU A 70 16.09 5.19 8.32
N MET A 71 16.16 5.23 6.99
CA MET A 71 17.24 5.83 6.24
C MET A 71 16.96 7.29 5.87
N PRO A 72 17.98 8.13 5.68
CA PRO A 72 17.80 9.50 5.23
C PRO A 72 17.15 9.60 3.85
N THR A 73 16.39 10.65 3.60
CA THR A 73 15.86 10.98 2.27
C THR A 73 16.93 11.60 1.37
N ILE A 74 17.87 12.35 1.95
CA ILE A 74 18.98 12.96 1.23
C ILE A 74 20.20 12.01 1.26
N GLN A 75 20.74 11.71 0.09
CA GLN A 75 21.84 10.78 -0.10
C GLN A 75 23.00 11.48 -0.78
N SER A 76 24.24 11.02 -0.51
CA SER A 76 25.44 11.48 -1.20
C SER A 76 25.47 10.96 -2.63
N ALA A 77 25.82 11.83 -3.59
CA ALA A 77 26.05 11.44 -4.98
C ALA A 77 27.17 10.39 -5.12
N GLU A 78 28.16 10.42 -4.20
CA GLU A 78 29.29 9.49 -4.21
C GLU A 78 28.85 8.01 -4.06
N LEU A 79 27.84 7.73 -3.22
CA LEU A 79 27.30 6.37 -3.11
C LEU A 79 26.74 5.87 -4.45
N TRP A 80 26.05 6.73 -5.16
CA TRP A 80 25.46 6.41 -6.46
C TRP A 80 26.48 6.30 -7.59
N ARG A 81 27.62 7.00 -7.46
CA ARG A 81 28.77 6.82 -8.35
C ARG A 81 29.43 5.45 -8.17
N GLN A 82 29.52 4.96 -6.93
CA GLN A 82 30.04 3.63 -6.64
C GLN A 82 29.25 2.52 -7.32
N SER A 83 27.93 2.64 -7.35
CA SER A 83 27.06 1.68 -8.08
C SER A 83 27.03 1.91 -9.59
N GLY A 84 27.55 3.04 -10.08
CA GLY A 84 27.47 3.45 -11.49
C GLY A 84 26.11 4.01 -11.90
N ARG A 85 25.16 4.22 -10.96
CA ARG A 85 23.80 4.67 -11.27
C ARG A 85 23.60 6.18 -11.27
N TYR A 86 24.56 6.98 -10.77
CA TYR A 86 24.38 8.43 -10.65
C TYR A 86 24.02 9.10 -11.98
N ASP A 87 24.76 8.80 -13.03
CA ASP A 87 24.50 9.34 -14.37
C ASP A 87 23.41 8.52 -15.10
N GLY A 88 23.39 7.19 -14.92
CA GLY A 88 22.51 6.29 -15.61
C GLY A 88 21.05 6.37 -15.19
N TYR A 89 20.73 6.89 -13.97
CA TYR A 89 19.36 7.04 -13.49
C TYR A 89 18.55 8.08 -14.26
N GLY A 90 19.23 9.02 -14.90
CA GLY A 90 18.60 10.01 -15.76
C GLY A 90 18.00 11.22 -15.01
N LYS A 91 17.02 11.86 -15.66
CA LYS A 91 16.43 13.14 -15.23
C LYS A 91 15.43 12.98 -14.09
N GLU A 92 14.96 11.78 -13.81
CA GLU A 92 14.03 11.53 -12.71
C GLU A 92 14.68 11.67 -11.33
N MET A 93 16.00 11.61 -11.27
CA MET A 93 16.76 11.87 -10.03
C MET A 93 16.79 13.36 -9.74
N LEU A 94 16.25 13.77 -8.58
CA LEU A 94 16.37 15.13 -8.09
C LEU A 94 17.77 15.33 -7.47
N ARG A 95 18.63 16.07 -8.17
CA ARG A 95 19.99 16.38 -7.74
C ARG A 95 20.02 17.69 -6.99
N LEU A 96 20.83 17.74 -5.93
CA LEU A 96 20.96 18.87 -5.02
C LEU A 96 22.44 19.22 -4.82
N ILE A 97 22.70 20.47 -4.49
CA ILE A 97 24.01 20.92 -4.02
C ILE A 97 23.82 21.54 -2.64
N ASP A 98 24.57 21.08 -1.64
CA ASP A 98 24.48 21.64 -0.31
C ASP A 98 25.32 22.95 -0.21
N ARG A 99 25.26 23.62 0.96
CA ARG A 99 25.98 24.89 1.19
C ARG A 99 27.51 24.77 1.14
N HIS A 100 28.05 23.55 1.10
CA HIS A 100 29.46 23.26 1.02
C HIS A 100 29.87 22.71 -0.35
N ASP A 101 29.04 22.95 -1.37
CA ASP A 101 29.22 22.51 -2.75
C ASP A 101 29.30 20.97 -2.91
N ARG A 102 28.71 20.20 -1.97
CA ARG A 102 28.65 18.75 -2.08
C ARG A 102 27.41 18.33 -2.89
N GLU A 103 27.65 17.47 -3.86
CA GLU A 103 26.58 16.91 -4.67
C GLU A 103 25.80 15.86 -3.88
N MET A 104 24.51 16.05 -3.80
CA MET A 104 23.55 15.21 -3.10
C MET A 104 22.38 14.90 -4.03
N LEU A 105 21.52 13.99 -3.61
CA LEU A 105 20.26 13.71 -4.28
C LEU A 105 19.15 13.42 -3.28
N TYR A 106 17.92 13.63 -3.68
CA TYR A 106 16.78 13.10 -2.94
C TYR A 106 16.57 11.65 -3.39
N GLY A 107 16.59 10.69 -2.45
CA GLY A 107 16.56 9.26 -2.75
C GLY A 107 15.34 8.81 -3.53
N PRO A 108 15.49 8.36 -4.78
CA PRO A 108 14.41 7.72 -5.52
C PRO A 108 14.23 6.25 -5.14
N THR A 109 15.24 5.66 -4.52
CA THR A 109 15.35 4.29 -4.01
C THR A 109 16.58 4.19 -3.10
N ASN A 110 16.84 3.07 -2.44
CA ASN A 110 17.86 2.99 -1.38
C ASN A 110 18.83 1.80 -1.49
N GLU A 111 18.99 1.18 -2.66
CA GLU A 111 19.94 0.07 -2.84
C GLU A 111 21.36 0.46 -2.39
N GLU A 112 21.83 1.64 -2.78
CA GLU A 112 23.16 2.15 -2.44
C GLU A 112 23.29 2.45 -0.94
N MET A 113 22.29 3.15 -0.37
CA MET A 113 22.33 3.55 1.03
C MET A 113 22.33 2.33 1.96
N ILE A 114 21.46 1.35 1.70
CA ILE A 114 21.37 0.17 2.56
C ILE A 114 22.60 -0.72 2.40
N THR A 115 23.19 -0.81 1.20
CA THR A 115 24.42 -1.56 0.98
C THR A 115 25.58 -0.95 1.74
N ASP A 116 25.71 0.40 1.77
CA ASP A 116 26.73 1.11 2.53
C ASP A 116 26.55 0.90 4.05
N ILE A 117 25.33 1.00 4.54
CA ILE A 117 25.02 0.72 5.95
C ILE A 117 25.40 -0.72 6.28
N PHE A 118 24.93 -1.69 5.51
CA PHE A 118 25.20 -3.10 5.78
C PHE A 118 26.69 -3.43 5.71
N ARG A 119 27.41 -2.91 4.72
CA ARG A 119 28.88 -3.04 4.59
C ARG A 119 29.62 -2.56 5.82
N SER A 120 29.15 -1.51 6.47
CA SER A 120 29.80 -0.93 7.66
C SER A 120 29.67 -1.82 8.91
N TYR A 121 28.69 -2.68 8.98
CA TYR A 121 28.38 -3.48 10.17
C TYR A 121 28.52 -4.99 10.00
N ALA A 122 28.35 -5.52 8.80
CA ALA A 122 28.49 -6.96 8.53
C ALA A 122 29.97 -7.38 8.63
N LYS A 123 30.25 -8.36 9.48
CA LYS A 123 31.62 -8.81 9.78
C LYS A 123 31.90 -10.26 9.36
N SER A 124 30.87 -11.06 9.15
CA SER A 124 31.00 -12.45 8.76
C SER A 124 29.71 -13.02 8.17
N TYR A 125 29.81 -14.21 7.59
CA TYR A 125 28.63 -14.95 7.10
C TYR A 125 27.53 -15.17 8.16
N ARG A 126 27.85 -15.06 9.46
CA ARG A 126 26.89 -15.19 10.56
C ARG A 126 25.94 -14.00 10.67
N ASP A 127 26.26 -12.90 10.03
CA ASP A 127 25.40 -11.71 9.98
C ASP A 127 24.32 -11.81 8.90
N LEU A 128 24.36 -12.88 8.08
CA LEU A 128 23.39 -13.20 7.03
C LEU A 128 22.60 -14.48 7.39
N PRO A 129 21.38 -14.68 6.86
CA PRO A 129 20.64 -13.71 6.05
C PRO A 129 20.15 -12.51 6.85
N ARG A 130 19.91 -11.39 6.17
CA ARG A 130 19.22 -10.22 6.74
C ARG A 130 18.30 -9.62 5.69
N ASN A 131 17.12 -9.20 6.16
CA ASN A 131 16.20 -8.39 5.37
C ASN A 131 15.90 -7.12 6.17
N LEU A 132 16.24 -5.97 5.59
CA LEU A 132 16.07 -4.65 6.20
C LEU A 132 15.12 -3.83 5.35
N TYR A 133 14.13 -3.19 5.99
CA TYR A 133 13.17 -2.37 5.27
C TYR A 133 12.94 -1.03 5.95
N HIS A 134 12.40 -0.08 5.21
CA HIS A 134 11.81 1.11 5.77
C HIS A 134 10.55 1.54 5.02
N ILE A 135 9.77 2.43 5.63
CA ILE A 135 8.67 3.14 5.00
C ILE A 135 9.07 4.61 4.98
N GLN A 136 9.38 5.13 3.79
CA GLN A 136 9.97 6.46 3.65
C GLN A 136 9.51 7.16 2.38
N TRP A 137 9.47 8.47 2.41
CA TRP A 137 9.24 9.32 1.25
C TRP A 137 10.34 9.15 0.20
N LYS A 138 9.91 9.06 -1.05
CA LYS A 138 10.76 9.02 -2.24
C LYS A 138 10.39 10.17 -3.14
N PHE A 139 11.33 10.59 -3.97
CA PHE A 139 11.08 11.55 -5.03
C PHE A 139 11.62 11.01 -6.35
N ARG A 140 10.75 11.04 -7.37
CA ARG A 140 11.10 10.79 -8.77
C ARG A 140 10.50 11.90 -9.60
N ASP A 141 11.32 12.64 -10.34
CA ASP A 141 10.87 13.77 -11.14
C ASP A 141 10.17 13.30 -12.41
N GLU A 142 9.03 12.64 -12.20
CA GLU A 142 8.18 12.09 -13.24
C GLU A 142 7.77 13.19 -14.24
N VAL A 143 8.02 12.95 -15.53
CA VAL A 143 7.75 13.91 -16.61
C VAL A 143 6.25 14.24 -16.73
N ARG A 144 5.39 13.26 -16.48
CA ARG A 144 3.93 13.38 -16.61
C ARG A 144 3.22 12.80 -15.40
N PRO A 145 3.31 13.45 -14.24
CA PRO A 145 2.55 13.01 -13.09
C PRO A 145 1.05 13.07 -13.40
N ARG A 146 0.32 12.02 -13.03
CA ARG A 146 -1.10 11.88 -13.34
C ARG A 146 -1.78 10.94 -12.36
N PHE A 147 -3.11 10.92 -12.39
CA PHE A 147 -3.92 10.01 -11.57
C PHE A 147 -3.74 10.19 -10.06
N GLY A 148 -3.54 11.43 -9.61
CA GLY A 148 -3.41 11.73 -8.19
C GLY A 148 -2.19 11.08 -7.57
N VAL A 149 -2.39 10.36 -6.46
CA VAL A 149 -1.33 9.66 -5.74
C VAL A 149 -0.86 8.36 -6.42
N MET A 150 -1.51 7.95 -7.51
CA MET A 150 -1.15 6.74 -8.25
C MET A 150 0.19 6.89 -8.98
N ARG A 151 0.44 8.06 -9.57
CA ARG A 151 1.67 8.39 -10.27
C ARG A 151 2.12 9.82 -9.95
N GLY A 152 2.51 10.00 -8.70
CA GLY A 152 3.04 11.26 -8.19
C GLY A 152 4.56 11.34 -8.33
N ARG A 153 5.11 12.52 -7.99
CA ARG A 153 6.57 12.77 -7.93
C ARG A 153 7.13 12.52 -6.54
N GLU A 154 6.39 12.88 -5.50
CA GLU A 154 6.70 12.56 -4.11
C GLU A 154 5.70 11.53 -3.59
N PHE A 155 6.18 10.41 -3.06
CA PHE A 155 5.33 9.29 -2.66
C PHE A 155 5.95 8.49 -1.52
N LEU A 156 5.10 7.85 -0.72
CA LEU A 156 5.54 6.97 0.35
C LEU A 156 5.71 5.55 -0.19
N MET A 157 6.90 4.98 0.01
CA MET A 157 7.25 3.62 -0.40
C MET A 157 7.76 2.82 0.79
N LYS A 158 7.35 1.56 0.90
CA LYS A 158 8.07 0.54 1.64
C LYS A 158 9.07 -0.09 0.67
N ASP A 159 10.32 -0.01 0.98
CA ASP A 159 11.38 -0.72 0.27
C ASP A 159 12.19 -1.56 1.26
N ALA A 160 12.32 -2.83 0.93
CA ALA A 160 13.09 -3.82 1.67
C ALA A 160 14.24 -4.35 0.82
N TYR A 161 15.29 -4.79 1.50
CA TYR A 161 16.53 -5.26 0.88
C TYR A 161 17.04 -6.48 1.62
N SER A 162 17.20 -7.60 0.92
CA SER A 162 17.79 -8.80 1.49
C SER A 162 19.28 -8.91 1.18
N PHE A 163 20.01 -9.51 2.12
CA PHE A 163 21.43 -9.85 2.01
C PHE A 163 21.58 -11.31 2.39
N ASP A 164 22.04 -12.11 1.46
CA ASP A 164 22.12 -13.57 1.59
C ASP A 164 23.51 -14.08 1.19
N ILE A 165 23.92 -15.22 1.78
CA ILE A 165 25.26 -15.75 1.57
C ILE A 165 25.42 -16.48 0.23
N THR A 166 24.32 -16.99 -0.33
CA THR A 166 24.28 -17.76 -1.59
C THR A 166 23.05 -17.35 -2.42
N ALA A 167 23.11 -17.62 -3.72
CA ALA A 167 21.95 -17.42 -4.60
C ALA A 167 20.71 -18.24 -4.17
N GLU A 168 20.91 -19.44 -3.61
CA GLU A 168 19.80 -20.26 -3.12
C GLU A 168 19.13 -19.63 -1.88
N ALA A 169 19.93 -19.12 -0.95
CA ALA A 169 19.42 -18.37 0.20
C ALA A 169 18.68 -17.09 -0.24
N ALA A 170 19.21 -16.36 -1.22
CA ALA A 170 18.54 -15.17 -1.78
C ALA A 170 17.22 -15.50 -2.46
N GLN A 171 17.12 -16.63 -3.15
CA GLN A 171 15.84 -17.11 -3.71
C GLN A 171 14.85 -17.50 -2.60
N HIS A 172 15.33 -17.98 -1.46
CA HIS A 172 14.46 -18.22 -0.31
C HIS A 172 13.92 -16.90 0.25
N SER A 173 14.76 -15.88 0.47
CA SER A 173 14.34 -14.53 0.86
C SER A 173 13.34 -13.92 -0.14
N TYR A 174 13.54 -14.15 -1.44
CA TYR A 174 12.61 -13.73 -2.48
C TYR A 174 11.22 -14.39 -2.32
N ARG A 175 11.17 -15.71 -2.06
CA ARG A 175 9.90 -16.43 -1.84
C ARG A 175 9.19 -15.98 -0.55
N GLN A 176 9.93 -15.69 0.51
CA GLN A 176 9.37 -15.10 1.72
C GLN A 176 8.65 -13.78 1.41
N MET A 177 9.31 -12.88 0.68
CA MET A 177 8.73 -11.59 0.29
C MET A 177 7.56 -11.76 -0.68
N PHE A 178 7.62 -12.72 -1.59
CA PHE A 178 6.51 -13.03 -2.51
C PHE A 178 5.21 -13.33 -1.75
N PHE A 179 5.25 -14.21 -0.75
CA PHE A 179 4.07 -14.55 0.05
C PHE A 179 3.71 -13.47 1.07
N ALA A 180 4.68 -12.77 1.64
CA ALA A 180 4.42 -11.61 2.50
C ALA A 180 3.63 -10.53 1.75
N TYR A 181 3.90 -10.31 0.45
CA TYR A 181 3.18 -9.37 -0.38
C TYR A 181 1.74 -9.83 -0.65
N LEU A 182 1.53 -11.08 -1.05
CA LEU A 182 0.19 -11.63 -1.24
C LEU A 182 -0.66 -11.45 0.03
N ARG A 183 -0.09 -11.74 1.19
CA ARG A 183 -0.77 -11.57 2.47
C ARG A 183 -1.01 -10.10 2.84
N THR A 184 -0.06 -9.22 2.54
CA THR A 184 -0.23 -7.78 2.75
C THR A 184 -1.45 -7.28 1.97
N PHE A 185 -1.54 -7.58 0.68
CA PHE A 185 -2.64 -7.13 -0.16
C PHE A 185 -3.98 -7.74 0.25
N GLN A 186 -4.00 -9.03 0.60
CA GLN A 186 -5.19 -9.68 1.13
C GLN A 186 -5.71 -8.98 2.40
N ARG A 187 -4.84 -8.69 3.36
CA ARG A 187 -5.21 -7.98 4.59
C ARG A 187 -5.72 -6.55 4.33
N LEU A 188 -5.25 -5.92 3.28
CA LEU A 188 -5.75 -4.63 2.80
C LEU A 188 -7.13 -4.74 2.12
N GLY A 189 -7.63 -5.95 1.86
CA GLY A 189 -8.86 -6.18 1.09
C GLY A 189 -8.65 -6.05 -0.42
N LEU A 190 -7.41 -6.22 -0.89
CA LEU A 190 -7.05 -6.18 -2.30
C LEU A 190 -6.67 -7.57 -2.79
N LYS A 191 -7.14 -7.92 -3.98
CA LYS A 191 -6.69 -9.11 -4.69
C LYS A 191 -5.63 -8.72 -5.70
N ALA A 192 -4.37 -9.04 -5.40
CA ALA A 192 -3.24 -8.79 -6.29
C ALA A 192 -2.80 -10.09 -6.96
N VAL A 193 -2.57 -10.02 -8.27
CA VAL A 193 -2.02 -11.13 -9.06
C VAL A 193 -0.51 -10.90 -9.22
N PRO A 194 0.35 -11.86 -8.82
CA PRO A 194 1.79 -11.77 -9.03
C PRO A 194 2.09 -12.12 -10.51
N MET A 195 2.57 -11.15 -11.25
CA MET A 195 2.85 -11.27 -12.67
C MET A 195 4.35 -11.29 -12.95
N ARG A 196 4.80 -12.13 -13.84
CA ARG A 196 6.18 -12.06 -14.37
C ARG A 196 6.39 -10.71 -15.00
N ALA A 197 7.49 -10.05 -14.63
CA ALA A 197 7.82 -8.69 -15.05
C ALA A 197 9.27 -8.60 -15.51
N ASP A 198 9.55 -7.60 -16.33
CA ASP A 198 10.92 -7.23 -16.68
C ASP A 198 11.66 -6.65 -15.47
N THR A 199 12.97 -6.89 -15.39
CA THR A 199 13.80 -6.38 -14.29
C THR A 199 14.21 -4.92 -14.47
N GLY A 200 14.07 -4.38 -15.67
CA GLY A 200 14.40 -3.00 -15.99
C GLY A 200 15.82 -2.57 -15.56
N PRO A 201 16.02 -1.29 -15.25
CA PRO A 201 17.33 -0.75 -14.84
C PRO A 201 17.87 -1.32 -13.52
N ILE A 202 17.00 -1.88 -12.66
CA ILE A 202 17.44 -2.55 -11.43
C ILE A 202 18.29 -3.76 -11.78
N GLY A 203 17.91 -4.51 -12.84
CA GLY A 203 18.63 -5.68 -13.34
C GLY A 203 18.30 -6.95 -12.55
N GLY A 204 18.99 -8.03 -12.87
CA GLY A 204 18.74 -9.37 -12.32
C GLY A 204 18.02 -10.27 -13.31
N ASN A 205 17.52 -11.42 -12.84
CA ASN A 205 16.90 -12.45 -13.68
C ASN A 205 15.58 -12.99 -13.14
N LEU A 206 15.09 -12.45 -12.02
CA LEU A 206 13.82 -12.85 -11.42
C LEU A 206 13.10 -11.59 -10.88
N SER A 207 11.90 -11.40 -11.39
CA SER A 207 11.07 -10.23 -11.04
C SER A 207 9.60 -10.57 -11.14
N HIS A 208 8.80 -10.06 -10.15
CA HIS A 208 7.34 -10.13 -10.18
C HIS A 208 6.75 -8.77 -9.77
N GLU A 209 5.79 -8.33 -10.55
CA GLU A 209 4.88 -7.24 -10.21
C GLU A 209 3.60 -7.79 -9.59
N PHE A 210 3.13 -7.14 -8.54
CA PHE A 210 1.83 -7.44 -7.93
C PHE A 210 0.81 -6.44 -8.45
N ILE A 211 -0.16 -6.93 -9.21
CA ILE A 211 -1.11 -6.11 -9.95
C ILE A 211 -2.52 -6.29 -9.39
N VAL A 212 -3.16 -5.20 -9.02
CA VAL A 212 -4.59 -5.14 -8.71
C VAL A 212 -5.36 -4.77 -9.98
N LEU A 213 -6.33 -5.60 -10.36
CA LEU A 213 -7.12 -5.35 -11.55
C LEU A 213 -7.98 -4.10 -11.38
N ALA A 214 -7.89 -3.19 -12.33
CA ALA A 214 -8.68 -1.97 -12.39
C ALA A 214 -8.69 -1.43 -13.82
N GLU A 215 -9.85 -1.00 -14.32
CA GLU A 215 -9.99 -0.42 -15.68
C GLU A 215 -9.12 0.81 -15.89
N THR A 216 -8.87 1.55 -14.81
CA THR A 216 -8.00 2.73 -14.78
C THR A 216 -6.51 2.41 -14.65
N GLY A 217 -6.15 1.12 -14.59
CA GLY A 217 -4.76 0.67 -14.47
C GLY A 217 -3.91 1.03 -15.70
N GLU A 218 -2.61 1.28 -15.49
CA GLU A 218 -1.68 1.63 -16.57
C GLU A 218 -1.10 0.41 -17.29
N SER A 219 -0.96 -0.73 -16.59
CA SER A 219 -0.37 -1.94 -17.15
C SER A 219 -1.43 -2.80 -17.85
N ALA A 220 -1.14 -3.24 -19.07
CA ALA A 220 -1.88 -4.33 -19.68
C ALA A 220 -1.41 -5.65 -19.08
N VAL A 221 -2.35 -6.56 -18.82
CA VAL A 221 -2.08 -7.80 -18.09
C VAL A 221 -2.81 -8.98 -18.71
N PHE A 222 -2.15 -10.15 -18.65
CA PHE A 222 -2.62 -11.42 -19.21
C PHE A 222 -2.42 -12.50 -18.16
N PHE A 223 -3.49 -13.19 -17.76
CA PHE A 223 -3.37 -14.17 -16.68
C PHE A 223 -4.43 -15.27 -16.74
N ASP A 224 -4.16 -16.34 -15.99
CA ASP A 224 -5.07 -17.46 -15.80
C ASP A 224 -6.12 -17.12 -14.74
N SER A 225 -7.41 -17.33 -15.04
CA SER A 225 -8.53 -17.10 -14.09
C SER A 225 -8.43 -17.91 -12.79
N ALA A 226 -7.58 -18.93 -12.74
CA ALA A 226 -7.31 -19.65 -11.49
C ALA A 226 -6.82 -18.73 -10.36
N PHE A 227 -6.19 -17.61 -10.69
CA PHE A 227 -5.83 -16.59 -9.69
C PHE A 227 -7.03 -15.94 -9.03
N GLU A 228 -8.19 -15.86 -9.70
CA GLU A 228 -9.41 -15.29 -9.15
C GLU A 228 -10.06 -16.19 -8.08
N ALA A 229 -9.92 -17.50 -8.24
CA ALA A 229 -10.57 -18.50 -7.39
C ALA A 229 -9.77 -18.89 -6.14
N SER A 230 -8.47 -18.60 -6.09
CA SER A 230 -7.54 -19.15 -5.10
C SER A 230 -7.11 -18.13 -4.07
N ASP A 231 -6.98 -18.57 -2.81
CA ASP A 231 -6.41 -17.80 -1.70
C ASP A 231 -4.94 -18.22 -1.50
N TRP A 232 -4.06 -17.68 -2.35
CA TRP A 232 -2.64 -17.98 -2.28
C TRP A 232 -1.96 -17.40 -1.05
N ALA A 233 -2.52 -16.35 -0.45
CA ALA A 233 -1.99 -15.74 0.75
C ALA A 233 -2.11 -16.63 1.98
N ALA A 234 -3.12 -17.50 2.03
CA ALA A 234 -3.33 -18.45 3.12
C ALA A 234 -2.46 -19.71 3.00
N THR A 235 -1.81 -19.93 1.86
CA THR A 235 -1.03 -21.15 1.58
C THR A 235 0.21 -21.25 2.47
N ILE A 236 0.82 -20.11 2.83
CA ILE A 236 2.04 -20.05 3.63
C ILE A 236 1.75 -19.37 4.97
N THR A 237 1.94 -20.11 6.05
CA THR A 237 1.78 -19.62 7.43
C THR A 237 3.10 -19.51 8.17
N ASP A 238 4.11 -20.27 7.75
CA ASP A 238 5.46 -20.31 8.31
C ASP A 238 6.48 -19.93 7.22
N TYR A 239 7.16 -18.81 7.41
CA TYR A 239 8.17 -18.28 6.49
C TYR A 239 9.54 -18.96 6.63
N ASP A 240 9.74 -19.79 7.67
CA ASP A 240 10.95 -20.59 7.87
C ASP A 240 10.83 -21.98 7.26
N ASP A 241 9.63 -22.41 6.84
CA ASP A 241 9.42 -23.66 6.12
C ASP A 241 9.86 -23.54 4.65
N ILE A 242 11.16 -23.75 4.41
CA ILE A 242 11.79 -23.65 3.08
C ILE A 242 11.11 -24.55 2.03
N PRO A 243 10.82 -25.85 2.31
CA PRO A 243 10.11 -26.72 1.38
C PRO A 243 8.70 -26.22 1.02
N ALA A 244 7.92 -25.78 2.01
CA ALA A 244 6.56 -25.28 1.79
C ALA A 244 6.58 -23.99 0.93
N LEU A 245 7.44 -23.05 1.25
CA LEU A 245 7.63 -21.83 0.47
C LEU A 245 8.01 -22.10 -0.98
N LYS A 246 8.96 -23.03 -1.19
CA LYS A 246 9.37 -23.43 -2.54
C LYS A 246 8.21 -24.07 -3.31
N SER A 247 7.55 -25.04 -2.70
CA SER A 247 6.42 -25.73 -3.35
C SER A 247 5.26 -24.79 -3.67
N GLY A 248 4.89 -23.89 -2.73
CA GLY A 248 3.86 -22.89 -2.96
C GLY A 248 4.24 -21.91 -4.08
N PHE A 249 5.47 -21.42 -4.08
CA PHE A 249 5.97 -20.53 -5.13
C PHE A 249 5.94 -21.20 -6.50
N ASP A 250 6.43 -22.43 -6.60
CA ASP A 250 6.44 -23.20 -7.85
C ASP A 250 5.01 -23.43 -8.37
N GLN A 251 4.03 -23.68 -7.49
CA GLN A 251 2.62 -23.82 -7.86
C GLN A 251 2.02 -22.52 -8.40
N VAL A 252 2.24 -21.41 -7.69
CA VAL A 252 1.70 -20.10 -8.11
C VAL A 252 2.32 -19.65 -9.44
N THR A 253 3.63 -19.77 -9.57
CA THR A 253 4.36 -19.31 -10.75
C THR A 253 4.27 -20.27 -11.96
N ALA A 254 3.75 -21.48 -11.78
CA ALA A 254 3.39 -22.38 -12.87
C ALA A 254 2.14 -21.91 -13.64
N MET A 255 1.28 -21.12 -13.01
CA MET A 255 0.14 -20.49 -13.69
C MET A 255 0.61 -19.31 -14.53
N TYR A 256 -0.05 -19.11 -15.66
CA TYR A 256 0.28 -17.99 -16.54
C TYR A 256 -0.17 -16.66 -15.92
N ALA A 257 0.76 -15.76 -15.69
CA ALA A 257 0.48 -14.36 -15.35
C ALA A 257 1.67 -13.51 -15.80
N ALA A 258 1.44 -12.53 -16.67
CA ALA A 258 2.47 -11.67 -17.22
C ALA A 258 1.95 -10.26 -17.51
N THR A 259 2.83 -9.25 -17.35
CA THR A 259 2.65 -7.93 -17.93
C THR A 259 2.83 -8.00 -19.46
N ASP A 260 2.44 -6.96 -20.20
CA ASP A 260 2.58 -6.96 -21.68
C ASP A 260 4.04 -7.08 -22.14
N GLU A 261 5.00 -6.56 -21.38
CA GLU A 261 6.43 -6.69 -21.66
C GLU A 261 6.94 -8.13 -21.60
N MET A 262 6.32 -8.97 -20.76
CA MET A 262 6.66 -10.38 -20.57
C MET A 262 5.60 -11.32 -21.16
N HIS A 263 4.66 -10.79 -21.93
CA HIS A 263 3.59 -11.57 -22.53
C HIS A 263 4.11 -12.53 -23.60
N ASP A 264 3.81 -13.81 -23.43
CA ASP A 264 4.04 -14.87 -24.42
C ASP A 264 2.68 -15.31 -24.98
N THR A 265 2.36 -14.84 -26.17
CA THR A 265 1.08 -15.13 -26.84
C THR A 265 0.84 -16.62 -26.98
N ALA A 266 1.87 -17.41 -27.38
CA ALA A 266 1.73 -18.85 -27.59
C ALA A 266 1.43 -19.60 -26.27
N ALA A 267 2.12 -19.23 -25.18
CA ALA A 267 1.87 -19.80 -23.86
C ALA A 267 0.49 -19.40 -23.33
N PHE A 268 0.05 -18.17 -23.58
CA PHE A 268 -1.27 -17.70 -23.19
C PHE A 268 -2.39 -18.38 -23.99
N GLU A 269 -2.22 -18.53 -25.28
CA GLU A 269 -3.17 -19.22 -26.17
C GLU A 269 -3.24 -20.73 -25.91
N ALA A 270 -2.24 -21.32 -25.25
CA ALA A 270 -2.28 -22.71 -24.83
C ALA A 270 -3.22 -22.95 -23.63
N LEU A 271 -3.61 -21.89 -22.88
CA LEU A 271 -4.63 -21.99 -21.85
C LEU A 271 -6.01 -22.25 -22.48
N PRO A 272 -6.92 -22.98 -21.81
CA PRO A 272 -8.33 -23.03 -22.19
C PRO A 272 -8.92 -21.60 -22.31
N ALA A 273 -9.71 -21.37 -23.35
CA ALA A 273 -10.23 -20.02 -23.64
C ALA A 273 -11.01 -19.40 -22.47
N GLU A 274 -11.78 -20.23 -21.73
CA GLU A 274 -12.55 -19.83 -20.54
C GLU A 274 -11.67 -19.41 -19.37
N ARG A 275 -10.40 -19.82 -19.37
CA ARG A 275 -9.42 -19.45 -18.32
C ARG A 275 -8.60 -18.21 -18.65
N ARG A 276 -8.59 -17.77 -19.90
CA ARG A 276 -7.83 -16.58 -20.30
C ARG A 276 -8.47 -15.32 -19.76
N ARG A 277 -7.68 -14.48 -19.14
CA ARG A 277 -8.08 -13.14 -18.69
C ARG A 277 -7.10 -12.12 -19.21
N GLU A 278 -7.66 -11.07 -19.78
CA GLU A 278 -6.94 -9.88 -20.23
C GLU A 278 -7.57 -8.67 -19.54
N GLY A 279 -6.76 -7.68 -19.21
CA GLY A 279 -7.28 -6.49 -18.58
C GLY A 279 -6.22 -5.43 -18.35
N ARG A 280 -6.58 -4.49 -17.53
CA ARG A 280 -5.67 -3.47 -17.05
C ARG A 280 -5.54 -3.57 -15.54
N GLY A 281 -4.39 -3.15 -15.03
CA GLY A 281 -4.17 -3.20 -13.59
C GLY A 281 -3.22 -2.12 -13.10
N ILE A 282 -3.21 -2.01 -11.77
CA ILE A 282 -2.40 -1.08 -11.02
C ILE A 282 -1.29 -1.87 -10.35
N GLU A 283 -0.04 -1.57 -10.67
CA GLU A 283 1.13 -2.09 -9.98
C GLU A 283 1.16 -1.53 -8.56
N VAL A 284 1.03 -2.40 -7.55
CA VAL A 284 1.04 -2.02 -6.13
C VAL A 284 2.29 -2.46 -5.40
N GLY A 285 3.03 -3.39 -5.97
CA GLY A 285 4.30 -3.88 -5.44
C GLY A 285 5.14 -4.53 -6.51
N HIS A 286 6.46 -4.51 -6.32
CA HIS A 286 7.42 -5.10 -7.25
C HIS A 286 8.58 -5.70 -6.45
N ILE A 287 8.97 -6.91 -6.80
CA ILE A 287 10.07 -7.63 -6.14
C ILE A 287 11.11 -8.07 -7.16
N PHE A 288 12.39 -7.96 -6.78
CA PHE A 288 13.54 -8.24 -7.63
C PHE A 288 14.58 -9.10 -6.92
N TYR A 289 15.18 -10.02 -7.65
CA TYR A 289 16.44 -10.63 -7.29
C TYR A 289 17.50 -10.23 -8.34
N PHE A 290 18.55 -9.58 -7.93
CA PHE A 290 19.57 -9.03 -8.83
C PHE A 290 21.01 -9.49 -8.51
N GLY A 291 21.14 -10.54 -7.70
CA GLY A 291 22.43 -11.13 -7.42
C GLY A 291 23.38 -10.19 -6.67
N THR A 292 24.63 -10.13 -7.09
CA THR A 292 25.69 -9.34 -6.45
C THR A 292 25.88 -7.95 -7.05
N LYS A 293 24.97 -7.46 -7.88
CA LYS A 293 25.13 -6.22 -8.64
C LYS A 293 25.57 -5.03 -7.78
N TYR A 294 24.88 -4.76 -6.67
CA TYR A 294 25.21 -3.65 -5.79
C TYR A 294 26.29 -3.99 -4.77
N SER A 295 26.23 -5.16 -4.17
CA SER A 295 27.23 -5.62 -3.20
C SER A 295 28.62 -5.64 -3.81
N ALA A 296 28.79 -6.18 -5.02
CA ALA A 296 30.08 -6.21 -5.72
C ALA A 296 30.55 -4.81 -6.09
N ALA A 297 29.68 -4.00 -6.73
CA ALA A 297 30.05 -2.65 -7.17
C ALA A 297 30.46 -1.73 -6.02
N MET A 298 29.86 -1.91 -4.85
CA MET A 298 30.14 -1.11 -3.65
C MET A 298 31.18 -1.77 -2.71
N GLY A 299 31.79 -2.89 -3.11
CA GLY A 299 32.84 -3.56 -2.35
C GLY A 299 32.36 -4.19 -1.03
N LEU A 300 31.09 -4.60 -0.96
CA LEU A 300 30.58 -5.36 0.18
C LEU A 300 31.04 -6.82 0.06
N SER A 301 31.86 -7.28 0.99
CA SER A 301 32.23 -8.67 1.15
C SER A 301 32.35 -9.03 2.63
N VAL A 302 32.06 -10.28 2.96
CA VAL A 302 32.19 -10.81 4.32
C VAL A 302 32.98 -12.12 4.29
N PRO A 303 33.74 -12.47 5.35
CA PRO A 303 34.35 -13.79 5.48
C PRO A 303 33.27 -14.88 5.51
N GLY A 304 33.37 -15.85 4.61
CA GLY A 304 32.56 -17.05 4.59
C GLY A 304 32.93 -18.05 5.69
N GLN A 305 32.27 -19.20 5.70
CA GLN A 305 32.51 -20.25 6.67
C GLN A 305 33.95 -20.84 6.57
N ASP A 306 34.52 -20.84 5.37
CA ASP A 306 35.89 -21.27 5.09
C ASP A 306 36.93 -20.14 5.24
N GLY A 307 36.53 -18.96 5.70
CA GLY A 307 37.34 -17.77 5.86
C GLY A 307 37.61 -17.00 4.58
N LYS A 308 37.16 -17.47 3.42
CA LYS A 308 37.31 -16.73 2.15
C LYS A 308 36.26 -15.63 2.05
N PRO A 309 36.58 -14.53 1.33
CA PRO A 309 35.61 -13.47 1.11
C PRO A 309 34.46 -13.95 0.23
N VAL A 310 33.22 -13.65 0.66
CA VAL A 310 31.99 -13.90 -0.09
C VAL A 310 31.30 -12.57 -0.31
N ILE A 311 30.85 -12.33 -1.52
CA ILE A 311 30.02 -11.16 -1.88
C ILE A 311 28.56 -11.53 -1.67
N PRO A 312 27.83 -10.86 -0.78
CA PRO A 312 26.41 -11.20 -0.54
C PRO A 312 25.54 -11.01 -1.77
N GLU A 313 24.61 -11.93 -1.95
CA GLU A 313 23.51 -11.84 -2.90
C GLU A 313 22.42 -10.93 -2.35
N MET A 314 21.76 -10.16 -3.20
CA MET A 314 20.79 -9.17 -2.79
C MET A 314 19.48 -9.25 -3.61
N GLY A 315 18.37 -8.91 -2.94
CA GLY A 315 17.08 -8.63 -3.54
C GLY A 315 16.55 -7.28 -3.05
N SER A 316 15.61 -6.71 -3.81
CA SER A 316 14.91 -5.47 -3.49
C SER A 316 13.41 -5.67 -3.66
N TYR A 317 12.61 -5.14 -2.72
CA TYR A 317 11.20 -5.45 -2.59
C TYR A 317 10.42 -4.17 -2.25
N GLY A 318 9.73 -3.59 -3.25
CA GLY A 318 9.02 -2.31 -3.13
C GLY A 318 7.51 -2.44 -3.05
N ILE A 319 6.87 -1.66 -2.18
CA ILE A 319 5.43 -1.43 -2.15
C ILE A 319 5.17 0.07 -2.19
N GLY A 320 4.36 0.52 -3.14
CA GLY A 320 3.89 1.91 -3.20
C GLY A 320 2.79 2.18 -2.17
N VAL A 321 3.16 2.50 -0.94
CA VAL A 321 2.21 2.63 0.19
C VAL A 321 1.17 3.72 -0.07
N SER A 322 1.58 4.88 -0.57
CA SER A 322 0.64 5.95 -0.95
C SER A 322 -0.22 5.56 -2.16
N ARG A 323 0.34 4.81 -3.12
CA ARG A 323 -0.40 4.26 -4.27
C ARG A 323 -1.49 3.27 -3.84
N LEU A 324 -1.23 2.48 -2.81
CA LEU A 324 -2.22 1.54 -2.25
C LEU A 324 -3.51 2.23 -1.81
N VAL A 325 -3.45 3.46 -1.29
CA VAL A 325 -4.66 4.21 -0.93
C VAL A 325 -5.51 4.49 -2.16
N GLY A 326 -4.88 4.88 -3.27
CA GLY A 326 -5.57 5.05 -4.55
C GLY A 326 -6.15 3.75 -5.09
N ALA A 327 -5.37 2.66 -5.07
CA ALA A 327 -5.80 1.33 -5.53
C ALA A 327 -6.98 0.78 -4.71
N LEU A 328 -6.99 1.01 -3.39
CA LEU A 328 -8.10 0.65 -2.52
C LEU A 328 -9.40 1.35 -2.93
N ILE A 329 -9.33 2.62 -3.28
CA ILE A 329 -10.50 3.39 -3.73
C ILE A 329 -10.95 2.94 -5.12
N GLU A 330 -10.00 2.71 -6.06
CA GLU A 330 -10.35 2.19 -7.40
C GLU A 330 -11.09 0.85 -7.32
N ALA A 331 -10.70 -0.03 -6.38
CA ALA A 331 -11.33 -1.33 -6.19
C ALA A 331 -12.62 -1.28 -5.35
N ASN A 332 -12.82 -0.23 -4.53
CA ASN A 332 -13.89 -0.17 -3.52
C ASN A 332 -14.54 1.21 -3.48
N HIS A 333 -15.47 1.45 -4.40
CA HIS A 333 -16.26 2.68 -4.47
C HIS A 333 -17.62 2.43 -5.14
N ASP A 334 -18.50 3.41 -5.02
CA ASP A 334 -19.72 3.55 -5.82
C ASP A 334 -19.94 5.03 -6.20
N ASP A 335 -21.09 5.35 -6.79
CA ASP A 335 -21.42 6.72 -7.20
C ASP A 335 -21.52 7.70 -6.02
N ALA A 336 -21.82 7.21 -4.82
CA ALA A 336 -21.93 8.04 -3.62
C ALA A 336 -20.57 8.37 -3.01
N GLY A 337 -19.55 7.51 -3.16
CA GLY A 337 -18.23 7.75 -2.61
C GLY A 337 -17.40 6.49 -2.37
N ILE A 338 -16.49 6.59 -1.42
CA ILE A 338 -15.56 5.53 -1.05
C ILE A 338 -16.28 4.42 -0.26
N ILE A 339 -15.78 3.19 -0.38
CA ILE A 339 -16.20 2.05 0.43
C ILE A 339 -14.93 1.43 1.05
N TRP A 340 -14.52 1.93 2.23
CA TRP A 340 -13.31 1.40 2.86
C TRP A 340 -13.49 -0.04 3.35
N PRO A 341 -12.55 -0.95 3.07
CA PRO A 341 -12.39 -2.18 3.83
C PRO A 341 -12.19 -1.87 5.32
N ASP A 342 -12.74 -2.69 6.21
CA ASP A 342 -12.67 -2.47 7.66
C ASP A 342 -11.23 -2.33 8.18
N SER A 343 -10.30 -3.07 7.60
CA SER A 343 -8.89 -3.09 7.99
C SER A 343 -8.18 -1.74 7.82
N VAL A 344 -8.61 -0.91 6.87
CA VAL A 344 -7.95 0.37 6.50
C VAL A 344 -8.81 1.60 6.70
N ALA A 345 -10.07 1.42 7.04
CA ALA A 345 -10.99 2.53 7.26
C ALA A 345 -10.43 3.53 8.28
N PRO A 346 -10.47 4.85 8.00
CA PRO A 346 -9.92 5.85 8.93
C PRO A 346 -10.65 5.86 10.27
N TYR A 347 -11.94 5.56 10.25
CA TYR A 347 -12.81 5.35 11.41
C TYR A 347 -13.76 4.19 11.10
N ALA A 348 -14.10 3.39 12.11
CA ALA A 348 -15.02 2.28 11.96
C ALA A 348 -16.45 2.76 11.70
N ALA A 349 -16.84 3.89 12.32
CA ALA A 349 -18.20 4.41 12.21
C ALA A 349 -18.28 5.93 12.15
N ALA A 350 -19.34 6.41 11.45
CA ALA A 350 -19.87 7.76 11.60
C ALA A 350 -21.11 7.75 12.45
N ILE A 351 -21.18 8.56 13.51
CA ILE A 351 -22.37 8.78 14.31
C ILE A 351 -23.06 10.02 13.76
N LEU A 352 -24.26 9.84 13.19
CA LEU A 352 -25.03 10.91 12.55
C LEU A 352 -26.14 11.39 13.48
N ASN A 353 -25.98 12.54 14.09
CA ASN A 353 -27.02 13.20 14.88
C ASN A 353 -27.98 13.94 13.94
N LEU A 354 -29.20 13.45 13.80
CA LEU A 354 -30.18 14.04 12.88
C LEU A 354 -30.97 15.22 13.49
N LYS A 355 -30.83 15.47 14.81
CA LYS A 355 -31.54 16.57 15.50
C LYS A 355 -30.73 17.09 16.68
N GLN A 356 -29.75 17.95 16.43
CA GLN A 356 -29.06 18.64 17.50
C GLN A 356 -30.00 19.48 18.35
N GLY A 357 -29.75 19.53 19.65
CA GLY A 357 -30.59 20.22 20.64
C GLY A 357 -31.77 19.42 21.13
N ASP A 358 -32.04 18.25 20.57
CA ASP A 358 -32.96 17.26 21.16
C ASP A 358 -32.20 16.43 22.21
N ALA A 359 -32.60 16.57 23.47
CA ALA A 359 -31.83 16.03 24.58
C ALA A 359 -31.63 14.50 24.52
N ALA A 360 -32.63 13.76 24.05
CA ALA A 360 -32.54 12.29 23.91
C ALA A 360 -31.59 11.90 22.77
N THR A 361 -31.69 12.57 21.61
CA THR A 361 -30.83 12.35 20.46
C THR A 361 -29.38 12.68 20.80
N ASP A 362 -29.13 13.83 21.41
CA ASP A 362 -27.78 14.26 21.83
C ASP A 362 -27.19 13.26 22.83
N ALA A 363 -27.93 12.84 23.84
CA ALA A 363 -27.46 11.90 24.86
C ALA A 363 -27.08 10.53 24.26
N LEU A 364 -27.89 10.03 23.33
CA LEU A 364 -27.61 8.74 22.68
C LEU A 364 -26.37 8.81 21.77
N CYS A 365 -26.20 9.90 21.00
CA CYS A 365 -25.01 10.14 20.20
C CYS A 365 -23.75 10.25 21.07
N GLU A 366 -23.83 10.97 22.22
CA GLU A 366 -22.71 11.08 23.18
C GLU A 366 -22.34 9.72 23.77
N GLN A 367 -23.32 8.89 24.09
CA GLN A 367 -23.10 7.53 24.59
C GLN A 367 -22.35 6.68 23.57
N LEU A 368 -22.76 6.68 22.30
CA LEU A 368 -22.09 5.98 21.21
C LEU A 368 -20.66 6.51 21.01
N HIS A 369 -20.50 7.83 21.00
CA HIS A 369 -19.21 8.46 20.81
C HIS A 369 -18.22 8.15 21.95
N ALA A 370 -18.70 8.18 23.19
CA ALA A 370 -17.88 7.81 24.34
C ALA A 370 -17.46 6.34 24.32
N ALA A 371 -18.37 5.44 23.89
CA ALA A 371 -18.11 4.01 23.81
C ALA A 371 -17.15 3.63 22.67
N LEU A 372 -17.24 4.29 21.52
CA LEU A 372 -16.39 4.01 20.34
C LEU A 372 -15.05 4.78 20.38
N GLY A 373 -14.97 5.88 21.13
CA GLY A 373 -13.74 6.63 21.30
C GLY A 373 -13.12 7.11 19.98
N ASP A 374 -11.85 6.74 19.78
CA ASP A 374 -11.06 7.16 18.60
C ASP A 374 -11.42 6.41 17.30
N ASP A 375 -12.31 5.41 17.37
CA ASP A 375 -12.76 4.66 16.20
C ASP A 375 -14.02 5.24 15.55
N ALA A 376 -14.56 6.33 16.09
CA ALA A 376 -15.74 6.98 15.55
C ALA A 376 -15.58 8.47 15.27
N VAL A 377 -16.26 8.90 14.20
CA VAL A 377 -16.51 10.29 13.88
C VAL A 377 -17.94 10.63 14.31
N TYR A 378 -18.11 11.69 15.08
CA TYR A 378 -19.42 12.19 15.47
C TYR A 378 -19.80 13.44 14.67
N ASP A 379 -20.83 13.32 13.82
CA ASP A 379 -21.38 14.47 13.09
C ASP A 379 -22.37 15.25 13.98
N ASP A 380 -21.80 16.16 14.75
CA ASP A 380 -22.48 17.09 15.64
C ASP A 380 -22.76 18.46 14.98
N ARG A 381 -22.61 18.58 13.65
CA ARG A 381 -22.89 19.80 12.91
C ARG A 381 -24.39 20.07 12.80
N THR A 382 -24.75 21.34 12.64
CA THR A 382 -26.17 21.77 12.46
C THR A 382 -26.65 21.63 11.01
N GLU A 383 -26.02 20.75 10.23
CA GLU A 383 -26.37 20.47 8.85
C GLU A 383 -27.65 19.64 8.70
N ARG A 384 -28.29 19.74 7.53
CA ARG A 384 -29.45 18.91 7.20
C ARG A 384 -29.05 17.43 7.07
N ALA A 385 -29.95 16.52 7.42
CA ALA A 385 -29.72 15.09 7.37
C ALA A 385 -29.14 14.61 6.02
N GLY A 386 -29.68 15.10 4.89
CA GLY A 386 -29.19 14.76 3.56
C GLY A 386 -27.72 15.14 3.31
N VAL A 387 -27.23 16.25 3.88
CA VAL A 387 -25.82 16.64 3.79
C VAL A 387 -24.96 15.69 4.61
N LYS A 388 -25.39 15.33 5.83
CA LYS A 388 -24.68 14.40 6.69
C LYS A 388 -24.55 13.01 6.06
N PHE A 389 -25.63 12.51 5.44
CA PHE A 389 -25.59 11.24 4.71
C PHE A 389 -24.63 11.29 3.51
N ALA A 390 -24.71 12.35 2.71
CA ALA A 390 -23.85 12.50 1.55
C ALA A 390 -22.37 12.60 1.92
N ASP A 391 -22.04 13.33 2.97
CA ASP A 391 -20.66 13.43 3.47
C ASP A 391 -20.16 12.09 4.04
N ALA A 392 -20.99 11.38 4.80
CA ALA A 392 -20.64 10.08 5.36
C ALA A 392 -20.43 9.01 4.27
N ASP A 393 -21.28 8.98 3.25
CA ASP A 393 -21.12 8.09 2.10
C ASP A 393 -19.89 8.47 1.26
N LEU A 394 -19.63 9.75 1.04
CA LEU A 394 -18.43 10.22 0.34
C LEU A 394 -17.14 9.82 1.05
N MET A 395 -17.06 10.01 2.37
CA MET A 395 -15.91 9.64 3.19
C MET A 395 -15.76 8.13 3.40
N GLY A 396 -16.84 7.36 3.24
CA GLY A 396 -16.82 5.91 3.11
C GLY A 396 -16.62 5.12 4.39
N PHE A 397 -17.02 5.63 5.55
CA PHE A 397 -16.90 4.89 6.81
C PHE A 397 -17.72 3.59 6.77
N PRO A 398 -17.18 2.45 7.24
CA PRO A 398 -17.83 1.13 7.17
C PRO A 398 -19.23 1.11 7.76
N TRP A 399 -19.44 1.82 8.87
CA TRP A 399 -20.71 1.91 9.55
C TRP A 399 -21.19 3.35 9.71
N GLN A 400 -22.51 3.53 9.63
CA GLN A 400 -23.19 4.77 9.98
C GLN A 400 -24.20 4.46 11.09
N ALA A 401 -23.96 4.99 12.28
CA ALA A 401 -24.87 4.94 13.40
C ALA A 401 -25.79 6.18 13.36
N ILE A 402 -26.99 6.02 12.89
CA ILE A 402 -27.93 7.09 12.60
C ILE A 402 -28.91 7.23 13.78
N VAL A 403 -28.93 8.41 14.38
CA VAL A 403 -29.74 8.71 15.56
C VAL A 403 -30.68 9.88 15.28
N GLY A 404 -31.97 9.60 15.27
CA GLY A 404 -33.03 10.61 15.21
C GLY A 404 -33.91 10.59 16.46
N PRO A 405 -34.79 11.60 16.66
CA PRO A 405 -35.59 11.72 17.87
C PRO A 405 -36.44 10.48 18.21
N ARG A 406 -37.02 9.86 17.19
CA ARG A 406 -37.88 8.65 17.38
C ARG A 406 -37.05 7.46 17.87
N GLY A 407 -35.87 7.21 17.24
CA GLY A 407 -34.95 6.13 17.67
C GLY A 407 -34.43 6.39 19.07
N ALA A 408 -33.98 7.61 19.34
CA ALA A 408 -33.46 8.01 20.64
C ALA A 408 -34.50 7.84 21.78
N ALA A 409 -35.73 8.20 21.54
CA ALA A 409 -36.80 8.00 22.52
C ALA A 409 -37.07 6.52 22.85
N ASN A 410 -36.76 5.62 21.94
CA ASN A 410 -36.92 4.16 22.11
C ASN A 410 -35.59 3.46 22.46
N GLY A 411 -34.45 4.19 22.62
CA GLY A 411 -33.16 3.61 22.89
C GLY A 411 -32.57 2.77 21.76
N VAL A 412 -32.97 3.05 20.52
CA VAL A 412 -32.51 2.31 19.32
C VAL A 412 -31.73 3.21 18.37
N VAL A 413 -30.83 2.59 17.61
CA VAL A 413 -29.98 3.20 16.60
C VAL A 413 -30.27 2.55 15.26
N GLU A 414 -30.46 3.32 14.19
CA GLU A 414 -30.44 2.79 12.84
C GLU A 414 -28.99 2.63 12.41
N LEU A 415 -28.56 1.40 12.19
CA LEU A 415 -27.21 1.06 11.76
C LEU A 415 -27.20 0.75 10.27
N LYS A 416 -26.43 1.50 9.48
CA LYS A 416 -26.24 1.28 8.04
C LYS A 416 -24.85 0.74 7.76
N ARG A 417 -24.74 -0.37 7.03
CA ARG A 417 -23.47 -0.88 6.49
C ARG A 417 -23.17 -0.20 5.15
N ARG A 418 -22.02 0.48 5.03
CA ARG A 418 -21.66 1.26 3.82
C ARG A 418 -21.52 0.36 2.58
N ALA A 419 -20.86 -0.80 2.73
CA ALA A 419 -20.55 -1.70 1.62
C ALA A 419 -21.80 -2.36 1.00
N THR A 420 -22.84 -2.66 1.78
CA THR A 420 -24.04 -3.37 1.33
C THR A 420 -25.27 -2.47 1.22
N GLY A 421 -25.25 -1.31 1.86
CA GLY A 421 -26.42 -0.45 2.02
C GLY A 421 -27.46 -0.99 3.00
N GLU A 422 -27.22 -2.16 3.61
CA GLU A 422 -28.12 -2.76 4.61
C GLU A 422 -28.36 -1.82 5.79
N ARG A 423 -29.62 -1.72 6.21
CA ARG A 423 -30.05 -0.91 7.37
C ARG A 423 -30.84 -1.76 8.34
N VAL A 424 -30.57 -1.57 9.62
CA VAL A 424 -31.27 -2.29 10.70
C VAL A 424 -31.38 -1.37 11.92
N GLU A 425 -32.54 -1.42 12.59
CA GLU A 425 -32.74 -0.78 13.90
C GLU A 425 -32.31 -1.79 14.99
N VAL A 426 -31.37 -1.39 15.82
CA VAL A 426 -30.78 -2.23 16.87
C VAL A 426 -30.61 -1.46 18.17
N SER A 427 -30.43 -2.17 19.29
CA SER A 427 -30.04 -1.56 20.55
C SER A 427 -28.65 -0.93 20.46
N VAL A 428 -28.32 -0.05 21.40
CA VAL A 428 -26.98 0.56 21.50
C VAL A 428 -25.90 -0.52 21.68
N GLU A 429 -26.17 -1.54 22.51
CA GLU A 429 -25.22 -2.64 22.74
C GLU A 429 -24.94 -3.42 21.48
N GLU A 430 -25.99 -3.76 20.74
CA GLU A 430 -25.83 -4.49 19.47
C GLU A 430 -25.13 -3.65 18.40
N ALA A 431 -25.42 -2.34 18.32
CA ALA A 431 -24.73 -1.43 17.42
C ALA A 431 -23.23 -1.40 17.72
N LEU A 432 -22.85 -1.26 19.00
CA LEU A 432 -21.45 -1.26 19.43
C LEU A 432 -20.77 -2.62 19.14
N ALA A 433 -21.45 -3.73 19.36
CA ALA A 433 -20.92 -5.05 19.05
C ALA A 433 -20.63 -5.22 17.56
N ARG A 434 -21.58 -4.83 16.69
CA ARG A 434 -21.43 -4.92 15.23
C ARG A 434 -20.34 -3.99 14.67
N ILE A 435 -20.15 -2.80 15.25
CA ILE A 435 -19.13 -1.85 14.81
C ILE A 435 -17.72 -2.33 15.21
N ARG A 436 -17.60 -3.00 16.35
CA ARG A 436 -16.31 -3.49 16.86
C ARG A 436 -15.83 -4.80 16.22
N GLY A 437 -16.74 -5.58 15.63
CA GLY A 437 -16.46 -6.88 14.99
C GLY A 437 -16.55 -8.03 15.96
#